data_14eda234892164b8bfe18ba9e7346510
#
_entry.id   14eda234892164b8bfe18ba9e7346510
#
_cell.length_a   1.000
_cell.length_b   1.000
_cell.length_c   1.000
_cell.angle_alpha   90.00
_cell.angle_beta   90.00
_cell.angle_gamma   90.00
#
_symmetry.space_group_name_H-M   'P 1'
#
loop_
_entity.id
_entity.type
_entity.pdbx_description
1 polymer ?
#
loop_
_entity_poly.entity_id
_entity_poly.type
_entity_poly.pdbx_seq_one_letter_code
_entity_poly.pdbx_strand_id
1 'polypeptide(L)'
;MKLGIVGLPNVGKSTLFNSLTKAGAESANYPFCTIDPNVGVVAVPDERVDVLAEMHSSAKKVPAVIEFVDIAGLVKGASKGEGLGNQFLSNIREVDAIVHVVRCFEDTNIVHVDGSIDPLRDIETINLELIFSDIEILDRRIAKVSRGANNDKKLKKELEFVQRVKAFLEENKLAKNLEVTDEDEIAWFKEYNLLTAKPVIYAANVAEEDLADDGASNAQVAKVREYAKNEQSEVFVICAQIEQEIAELDDEEKKEFLDDLGIEEAGLEKLIKASYRLLGLISFLTTGPDETRAWTITEGTKAPQAAGKIHTDFERGFIRAEVVSYQNLVENGGMNGAKEKGLVRSEGKEYVVKDGDVVLFRFNV
;
A
#
# COMPACT_ATOMS: atom_id res chain seq x y z
N MET A 1 -6.54 4.58 2.95
CA MET A 1 -5.28 4.64 2.20
C MET A 1 -5.40 3.80 0.97
N LYS A 2 -4.91 4.31 -0.16
CA LYS A 2 -5.17 3.77 -1.49
C LYS A 2 -3.88 3.41 -2.19
N LEU A 3 -3.84 2.23 -2.83
CA LEU A 3 -2.77 1.86 -3.76
C LEU A 3 -3.31 1.87 -5.18
N GLY A 4 -2.57 2.49 -6.09
CA GLY A 4 -2.89 2.46 -7.51
C GLY A 4 -2.23 1.28 -8.20
N ILE A 5 -2.99 0.45 -8.88
CA ILE A 5 -2.45 -0.61 -9.71
C ILE A 5 -2.18 -0.03 -11.10
N VAL A 6 -0.92 -0.04 -11.50
CA VAL A 6 -0.48 0.47 -12.81
C VAL A 6 0.22 -0.63 -13.60
N GLY A 7 0.27 -0.49 -14.90
CA GLY A 7 0.97 -1.39 -15.80
C GLY A 7 0.61 -1.08 -17.25
N LEU A 8 1.46 -1.51 -18.18
CA LEU A 8 1.17 -1.44 -19.62
C LEU A 8 -0.03 -2.35 -19.98
N PRO A 9 -0.66 -2.16 -21.13
CA PRO A 9 -1.69 -3.07 -21.61
C PRO A 9 -1.16 -4.52 -21.71
N ASN A 10 -2.04 -5.49 -21.40
CA ASN A 10 -1.76 -6.94 -21.53
C ASN A 10 -0.67 -7.51 -20.60
N VAL A 11 -0.41 -6.87 -19.46
CA VAL A 11 0.52 -7.37 -18.43
C VAL A 11 -0.16 -8.19 -17.32
N GLY A 12 -1.51 -8.34 -17.38
CA GLY A 12 -2.30 -9.03 -16.36
C GLY A 12 -2.90 -8.11 -15.28
N LYS A 13 -2.80 -6.78 -15.45
CA LYS A 13 -3.29 -5.80 -14.49
C LYS A 13 -4.76 -5.97 -14.11
N SER A 14 -5.65 -6.06 -15.11
CA SER A 14 -7.10 -6.20 -14.89
C SER A 14 -7.46 -7.56 -14.29
N THR A 15 -6.73 -8.62 -14.64
CA THR A 15 -6.90 -9.95 -14.04
C THR A 15 -6.57 -9.89 -12.55
N LEU A 16 -5.44 -9.28 -12.19
CA LEU A 16 -5.03 -9.10 -10.80
C LEU A 16 -6.05 -8.25 -10.03
N PHE A 17 -6.52 -7.13 -10.59
CA PHE A 17 -7.52 -6.29 -9.95
C PHE A 17 -8.84 -7.03 -9.73
N ASN A 18 -9.28 -7.83 -10.69
CA ASN A 18 -10.50 -8.65 -10.55
C ASN A 18 -10.35 -9.70 -9.44
N SER A 19 -9.17 -10.32 -9.30
CA SER A 19 -8.89 -11.27 -8.21
C SER A 19 -8.96 -10.56 -6.84
N LEU A 20 -8.37 -9.38 -6.74
CA LEU A 20 -8.44 -8.52 -5.54
C LEU A 20 -9.89 -8.15 -5.17
N THR A 21 -10.69 -7.76 -6.16
CA THR A 21 -12.09 -7.37 -5.92
C THR A 21 -12.99 -8.54 -5.57
N LYS A 22 -12.74 -9.72 -6.12
CA LYS A 22 -13.45 -10.95 -5.73
C LYS A 22 -13.13 -11.34 -4.27
N ALA A 23 -11.87 -11.38 -3.90
CA ALA A 23 -11.44 -11.60 -2.52
C ALA A 23 -11.99 -10.53 -1.56
N GLY A 24 -12.24 -9.31 -2.05
CA GLY A 24 -12.87 -8.23 -1.30
C GLY A 24 -14.39 -8.30 -1.22
N ALA A 25 -15.07 -9.04 -2.11
CA ALA A 25 -16.53 -9.14 -2.12
C ALA A 25 -17.10 -9.81 -0.86
N GLU A 26 -16.35 -10.71 -0.25
CA GLU A 26 -16.69 -11.28 1.07
C GLU A 26 -16.60 -10.22 2.19
N SER A 27 -15.81 -9.18 1.98
CA SER A 27 -15.69 -8.04 2.89
C SER A 27 -16.72 -6.93 2.63
N ALA A 28 -17.62 -7.06 1.64
CA ALA A 28 -18.61 -6.05 1.23
C ALA A 28 -19.69 -5.72 2.29
N ASN A 29 -19.68 -6.41 3.43
CA ASN A 29 -20.51 -6.08 4.59
C ASN A 29 -19.95 -4.91 5.44
N TYR A 30 -18.90 -4.21 4.98
CA TYR A 30 -18.39 -3.05 5.70
C TYR A 30 -19.24 -1.80 5.42
N PRO A 31 -19.83 -1.18 6.45
CA PRO A 31 -20.50 0.11 6.30
C PRO A 31 -19.47 1.16 5.86
N PHE A 32 -19.77 1.91 4.80
CA PHE A 32 -18.98 3.00 4.20
C PHE A 32 -18.14 2.67 2.95
N CYS A 33 -18.25 1.49 2.35
CA CYS A 33 -17.68 1.27 1.02
C CYS A 33 -18.56 1.93 -0.05
N THR A 34 -18.07 2.99 -0.67
CA THR A 34 -18.62 3.51 -1.94
C THR A 34 -18.33 2.49 -3.03
N ILE A 35 -19.35 2.05 -3.75
CA ILE A 35 -19.20 1.17 -4.90
C ILE A 35 -18.70 2.02 -6.07
N ASP A 36 -17.38 2.18 -6.18
CA ASP A 36 -16.73 2.69 -7.37
C ASP A 36 -16.21 1.47 -8.15
N PRO A 37 -16.55 1.30 -9.43
CA PRO A 37 -16.14 0.13 -10.21
C PRO A 37 -14.63 -0.03 -10.36
N ASN A 38 -13.85 1.00 -10.07
CA ASN A 38 -12.40 0.99 -10.14
C ASN A 38 -11.71 0.92 -8.76
N VAL A 39 -12.46 0.72 -7.68
CA VAL A 39 -11.91 0.63 -6.33
C VAL A 39 -12.26 -0.72 -5.70
N GLY A 40 -11.24 -1.50 -5.38
CA GLY A 40 -11.36 -2.75 -4.63
C GLY A 40 -10.97 -2.52 -3.16
N VAL A 41 -11.86 -2.86 -2.23
CA VAL A 41 -11.56 -2.86 -0.80
C VAL A 41 -11.26 -4.29 -0.37
N VAL A 42 -10.08 -4.52 0.19
CA VAL A 42 -9.59 -5.87 0.49
C VAL A 42 -9.23 -5.96 1.97
N ALA A 43 -9.62 -7.06 2.60
CA ALA A 43 -9.23 -7.37 3.97
C ALA A 43 -7.72 -7.63 4.05
N VAL A 44 -7.08 -7.09 5.08
CA VAL A 44 -5.68 -7.43 5.40
C VAL A 44 -5.70 -8.70 6.23
N PRO A 45 -5.08 -9.79 5.75
CA PRO A 45 -5.00 -11.04 6.50
C PRO A 45 -4.29 -10.83 7.85
N ASP A 46 -4.97 -11.15 8.94
CA ASP A 46 -4.44 -10.99 10.31
C ASP A 46 -5.04 -12.05 11.23
N GLU A 47 -4.32 -13.13 11.46
CA GLU A 47 -4.73 -14.25 12.32
C GLU A 47 -5.04 -13.82 13.76
N ARG A 48 -4.50 -12.69 14.21
CA ARG A 48 -4.75 -12.17 15.56
C ARG A 48 -6.21 -11.83 15.78
N VAL A 49 -6.90 -11.40 14.73
CA VAL A 49 -8.35 -11.09 14.77
C VAL A 49 -9.14 -12.38 15.02
N ASP A 50 -8.79 -13.48 14.36
CA ASP A 50 -9.47 -14.76 14.49
C ASP A 50 -9.29 -15.33 15.89
N VAL A 51 -8.05 -15.41 16.37
CA VAL A 51 -7.72 -15.92 17.70
C VAL A 51 -8.42 -15.11 18.79
N LEU A 52 -8.44 -13.79 18.71
CA LEU A 52 -9.10 -12.93 19.70
C LEU A 52 -10.64 -13.07 19.65
N ALA A 53 -11.20 -13.21 18.45
CA ALA A 53 -12.63 -13.40 18.28
C ALA A 53 -13.10 -14.73 18.88
N GLU A 54 -12.34 -15.80 18.68
CA GLU A 54 -12.61 -17.09 19.31
C GLU A 54 -12.49 -17.02 20.84
N MET A 55 -11.42 -16.41 21.34
CA MET A 55 -11.17 -16.25 22.79
C MET A 55 -12.33 -15.52 23.49
N HIS A 56 -12.93 -14.52 22.85
CA HIS A 56 -14.00 -13.71 23.42
C HIS A 56 -15.38 -14.10 22.92
N SER A 57 -15.50 -15.14 22.07
CA SER A 57 -16.75 -15.56 21.41
C SER A 57 -17.45 -14.37 20.74
N SER A 58 -16.68 -13.56 20.02
CA SER A 58 -17.16 -12.33 19.42
C SER A 58 -18.20 -12.59 18.33
N ALA A 59 -19.28 -11.84 18.36
CA ALA A 59 -20.36 -11.96 17.37
C ALA A 59 -19.92 -11.51 15.96
N LYS A 60 -18.92 -10.62 15.89
CA LYS A 60 -18.38 -10.09 14.63
C LYS A 60 -16.86 -10.07 14.64
N LYS A 61 -16.28 -10.40 13.48
CA LYS A 61 -14.86 -10.23 13.16
C LYS A 61 -14.72 -9.14 12.11
N VAL A 62 -13.86 -8.14 12.35
CA VAL A 62 -13.65 -7.04 11.42
C VAL A 62 -12.15 -6.82 11.23
N PRO A 63 -11.56 -7.35 10.14
CA PRO A 63 -10.16 -7.12 9.82
C PRO A 63 -9.90 -5.67 9.41
N ALA A 64 -8.65 -5.27 9.38
CA ALA A 64 -8.22 -4.05 8.71
C ALA A 64 -8.46 -4.17 7.20
N VAL A 65 -8.63 -3.05 6.51
CA VAL A 65 -8.85 -3.03 5.06
C VAL A 65 -7.89 -2.07 4.38
N ILE A 66 -7.58 -2.38 3.13
CA ILE A 66 -6.77 -1.55 2.23
C ILE A 66 -7.54 -1.39 0.91
N GLU A 67 -7.41 -0.23 0.29
CA GLU A 67 -8.07 0.08 -0.98
C GLU A 67 -7.08 -0.03 -2.13
N PHE A 68 -7.46 -0.77 -3.17
CA PHE A 68 -6.75 -0.80 -4.45
C PHE A 68 -7.58 -0.09 -5.51
N VAL A 69 -6.92 0.72 -6.32
CA VAL A 69 -7.56 1.47 -7.41
C VAL A 69 -7.01 0.95 -8.74
N ASP A 70 -7.89 0.45 -9.63
CA ASP A 70 -7.48 0.12 -10.99
C ASP A 70 -7.26 1.41 -11.77
N ILE A 71 -6.00 1.70 -12.05
CA ILE A 71 -5.63 2.85 -12.87
C ILE A 71 -5.52 2.39 -14.32
N ALA A 72 -6.37 2.94 -15.19
CA ALA A 72 -6.40 2.59 -16.60
C ALA A 72 -5.00 2.61 -17.21
N GLY A 73 -4.69 1.61 -18.05
CA GLY A 73 -3.33 1.41 -18.57
C GLY A 73 -2.78 2.64 -19.29
N LEU A 74 -1.50 2.89 -19.09
CA LEU A 74 -0.77 3.97 -19.73
C LEU A 74 -0.69 3.73 -21.23
N VAL A 75 -1.04 4.74 -22.00
CA VAL A 75 -0.70 4.82 -23.44
C VAL A 75 0.53 5.72 -23.54
N LYS A 76 1.54 5.28 -24.28
CA LYS A 76 2.77 6.05 -24.52
C LYS A 76 2.44 7.46 -25.04
N GLY A 77 2.98 8.50 -24.40
CA GLY A 77 2.66 9.89 -24.68
C GLY A 77 1.57 10.51 -23.80
N ALA A 78 1.23 9.87 -22.69
CA ALA A 78 0.22 10.33 -21.74
C ALA A 78 0.52 11.73 -21.18
N SER A 79 1.80 12.07 -20.98
CA SER A 79 2.25 13.38 -20.50
C SER A 79 2.07 14.52 -21.52
N LYS A 80 1.88 14.20 -22.81
CA LYS A 80 1.73 15.21 -23.86
C LYS A 80 0.30 15.75 -24.03
N GLY A 81 -0.61 15.40 -23.14
CA GLY A 81 -1.78 16.24 -22.86
C GLY A 81 -3.06 15.96 -23.63
N GLU A 82 -3.30 14.78 -24.20
CA GLU A 82 -4.61 14.48 -24.79
C GLU A 82 -5.33 13.31 -24.07
N GLY A 83 -6.48 13.61 -23.47
CA GLY A 83 -7.49 12.62 -23.08
C GLY A 83 -7.11 11.68 -21.94
N LEU A 84 -6.99 10.38 -22.21
CA LEU A 84 -6.82 9.29 -21.24
C LEU A 84 -5.51 9.39 -20.43
N GLY A 85 -4.46 9.99 -20.99
CA GLY A 85 -3.17 10.17 -20.29
C GLY A 85 -3.26 11.11 -19.10
N ASN A 86 -3.97 12.22 -19.22
CA ASN A 86 -4.18 13.16 -18.10
C ASN A 86 -5.00 12.51 -16.98
N GLN A 87 -5.97 11.67 -17.32
CA GLN A 87 -6.77 10.94 -16.34
C GLN A 87 -5.91 9.90 -15.60
N PHE A 88 -5.04 9.18 -16.30
CA PHE A 88 -4.09 8.26 -15.69
C PHE A 88 -3.19 8.95 -14.64
N LEU A 89 -2.57 10.07 -15.01
CA LEU A 89 -1.72 10.84 -14.12
C LEU A 89 -2.48 11.44 -12.93
N SER A 90 -3.74 11.87 -13.16
CA SER A 90 -4.61 12.37 -12.09
C SER A 90 -4.95 11.26 -11.08
N ASN A 91 -5.28 10.07 -11.56
CA ASN A 91 -5.60 8.94 -10.69
C ASN A 91 -4.38 8.50 -9.83
N ILE A 92 -3.17 8.53 -10.41
CA ILE A 92 -1.94 8.25 -9.63
C ILE A 92 -1.73 9.31 -8.55
N ARG A 93 -2.11 10.57 -8.75
CA ARG A 93 -1.97 11.61 -7.70
C ARG A 93 -2.80 11.33 -6.47
N GLU A 94 -3.95 10.69 -6.62
CA GLU A 94 -4.92 10.43 -5.55
C GLU A 94 -4.57 9.21 -4.69
N VAL A 95 -3.62 8.37 -5.12
CA VAL A 95 -3.19 7.19 -4.37
C VAL A 95 -1.94 7.47 -3.53
N ASP A 96 -1.76 6.68 -2.48
CA ASP A 96 -0.64 6.85 -1.53
C ASP A 96 0.62 6.09 -1.98
N ALA A 97 0.46 4.97 -2.70
CA ALA A 97 1.53 4.15 -3.25
C ALA A 97 1.11 3.47 -4.55
N ILE A 98 2.06 2.87 -5.25
CA ILE A 98 1.87 2.24 -6.56
C ILE A 98 2.21 0.75 -6.49
N VAL A 99 1.32 -0.08 -7.03
CA VAL A 99 1.60 -1.47 -7.40
C VAL A 99 1.82 -1.50 -8.90
N HIS A 100 3.07 -1.68 -9.32
CA HIS A 100 3.44 -1.73 -10.73
C HIS A 100 3.47 -3.19 -11.20
N VAL A 101 2.46 -3.57 -11.98
CA VAL A 101 2.36 -4.90 -12.58
C VAL A 101 3.26 -4.97 -13.82
N VAL A 102 4.18 -5.92 -13.80
CA VAL A 102 5.18 -6.11 -14.86
C VAL A 102 5.06 -7.52 -15.43
N ARG A 103 4.99 -7.62 -16.75
CA ARG A 103 4.90 -8.92 -17.44
C ARG A 103 6.23 -9.63 -17.46
N CYS A 104 6.29 -10.81 -16.83
CA CYS A 104 7.45 -11.72 -16.83
C CYS A 104 7.12 -13.12 -17.34
N PHE A 105 5.98 -13.31 -18.03
CA PHE A 105 5.54 -14.56 -18.63
C PHE A 105 5.49 -14.47 -20.15
N GLU A 106 5.71 -15.58 -20.83
CA GLU A 106 5.53 -15.71 -22.27
C GLU A 106 4.18 -16.37 -22.57
N ASP A 107 3.41 -15.75 -23.45
CA ASP A 107 2.17 -16.32 -24.00
C ASP A 107 1.99 -15.83 -25.44
N THR A 108 1.96 -16.77 -26.36
CA THR A 108 1.83 -16.50 -27.80
C THR A 108 0.46 -15.96 -28.19
N ASN A 109 -0.56 -16.18 -27.37
CA ASN A 109 -1.92 -15.69 -27.58
C ASN A 109 -2.12 -14.25 -27.06
N ILE A 110 -1.24 -13.77 -26.20
CA ILE A 110 -1.31 -12.44 -25.60
C ILE A 110 -0.22 -11.55 -26.21
N VAL A 111 -0.61 -10.66 -27.11
CA VAL A 111 0.33 -9.76 -27.79
C VAL A 111 0.85 -8.71 -26.80
N HIS A 112 2.19 -8.55 -26.72
CA HIS A 112 2.81 -7.44 -26.01
C HIS A 112 2.73 -6.16 -26.85
N VAL A 113 2.50 -5.00 -26.24
CA VAL A 113 2.35 -3.69 -26.94
C VAL A 113 3.57 -3.36 -27.81
N ASP A 114 4.77 -3.69 -27.34
CA ASP A 114 6.03 -3.45 -28.06
C ASP A 114 6.57 -4.71 -28.79
N GLY A 115 5.77 -5.77 -28.91
CA GLY A 115 6.09 -6.98 -29.68
C GLY A 115 7.10 -7.93 -29.04
N SER A 116 7.69 -7.57 -27.90
CA SER A 116 8.62 -8.43 -27.12
C SER A 116 8.46 -8.17 -25.64
N ILE A 117 8.77 -9.19 -24.82
CA ILE A 117 8.75 -9.07 -23.35
C ILE A 117 10.07 -8.47 -22.90
N ASP A 118 10.01 -7.29 -22.28
CA ASP A 118 11.14 -6.63 -21.66
C ASP A 118 10.64 -5.83 -20.45
N PRO A 119 10.70 -6.41 -19.25
CA PRO A 119 10.14 -5.80 -18.06
C PRO A 119 10.83 -4.48 -17.69
N LEU A 120 12.11 -4.31 -17.97
CA LEU A 120 12.83 -3.05 -17.67
C LEU A 120 12.36 -1.92 -18.57
N ARG A 121 12.23 -2.16 -19.88
CA ARG A 121 11.66 -1.20 -20.82
C ARG A 121 10.25 -0.79 -20.39
N ASP A 122 9.43 -1.73 -19.95
CA ASP A 122 8.05 -1.49 -19.52
C ASP A 122 8.01 -0.61 -18.27
N ILE A 123 8.90 -0.87 -17.30
CA ILE A 123 9.06 -0.04 -16.10
C ILE A 123 9.53 1.36 -16.48
N GLU A 124 10.57 1.48 -17.32
CA GLU A 124 11.12 2.77 -17.77
C GLU A 124 10.08 3.59 -18.51
N THR A 125 9.23 2.96 -19.34
CA THR A 125 8.17 3.64 -20.07
C THR A 125 7.20 4.36 -19.12
N ILE A 126 6.74 3.69 -18.06
CA ILE A 126 5.86 4.29 -17.05
C ILE A 126 6.61 5.37 -16.26
N ASN A 127 7.82 5.09 -15.81
CA ASN A 127 8.61 6.05 -15.04
C ASN A 127 8.86 7.36 -15.81
N LEU A 128 9.16 7.30 -17.09
CA LEU A 128 9.34 8.48 -17.93
C LEU A 128 8.10 9.35 -18.01
N GLU A 129 6.91 8.76 -18.13
CA GLU A 129 5.66 9.52 -18.15
C GLU A 129 5.39 10.21 -16.82
N LEU A 130 5.70 9.54 -15.69
CA LEU A 130 5.60 10.14 -14.36
C LEU A 130 6.61 11.29 -14.20
N ILE A 131 7.84 11.10 -14.64
CA ILE A 131 8.92 12.12 -14.61
C ILE A 131 8.49 13.35 -15.40
N PHE A 132 8.01 13.19 -16.63
CA PHE A 132 7.59 14.32 -17.45
C PHE A 132 6.46 15.12 -16.80
N SER A 133 5.47 14.42 -16.23
CA SER A 133 4.39 15.07 -15.49
C SER A 133 4.90 15.86 -14.28
N ASP A 134 5.87 15.32 -13.55
CA ASP A 134 6.43 15.99 -12.39
C ASP A 134 7.28 17.19 -12.78
N ILE A 135 8.07 17.10 -13.86
CA ILE A 135 8.85 18.23 -14.40
C ILE A 135 7.94 19.41 -14.74
N GLU A 136 6.76 19.17 -15.34
CA GLU A 136 5.80 20.25 -15.62
C GLU A 136 5.29 20.95 -14.36
N ILE A 137 5.10 20.20 -13.27
CA ILE A 137 4.71 20.80 -11.98
C ILE A 137 5.82 21.64 -11.42
N LEU A 138 7.04 21.11 -11.44
CA LEU A 138 8.22 21.83 -10.95
C LEU A 138 8.50 23.09 -11.77
N ASP A 139 8.31 23.06 -13.08
CA ASP A 139 8.44 24.25 -13.93
C ASP A 139 7.42 25.34 -13.55
N ARG A 140 6.19 24.97 -13.30
CA ARG A 140 5.17 25.91 -12.80
C ARG A 140 5.54 26.47 -11.42
N ARG A 141 6.08 25.62 -10.53
CA ARG A 141 6.55 26.06 -9.20
C ARG A 141 7.74 27.00 -9.31
N ILE A 142 8.72 26.69 -10.13
CA ILE A 142 9.89 27.55 -10.43
C ILE A 142 9.43 28.92 -10.93
N ALA A 143 8.53 28.96 -11.90
CA ALA A 143 8.00 30.21 -12.43
C ALA A 143 7.28 31.06 -11.38
N LYS A 144 6.62 30.43 -10.41
CA LYS A 144 5.95 31.11 -9.30
C LYS A 144 6.94 31.66 -8.28
N VAL A 145 7.88 30.83 -7.83
CA VAL A 145 8.82 31.16 -6.74
C VAL A 145 9.88 32.16 -7.19
N SER A 146 10.36 32.11 -8.44
CA SER A 146 11.38 32.99 -8.99
C SER A 146 10.99 34.46 -8.98
N ARG A 147 9.67 34.78 -9.05
CA ARG A 147 9.17 36.16 -9.02
C ARG A 147 9.48 36.90 -7.70
N GLY A 148 9.62 36.17 -6.60
CA GLY A 148 9.89 36.75 -5.27
C GLY A 148 11.28 36.43 -4.71
N ALA A 149 12.03 35.53 -5.33
CA ALA A 149 13.28 34.97 -4.79
C ALA A 149 14.38 36.02 -4.56
N ASN A 150 14.36 37.13 -5.30
CA ASN A 150 15.37 38.21 -5.13
C ASN A 150 15.17 38.98 -3.84
N ASN A 151 13.97 39.04 -3.29
CA ASN A 151 13.62 39.85 -2.14
C ASN A 151 13.30 39.02 -0.86
N ASP A 152 13.21 37.69 -0.98
CA ASP A 152 12.87 36.79 0.11
C ASP A 152 13.83 35.61 0.17
N LYS A 153 14.56 35.49 1.28
CA LYS A 153 15.54 34.40 1.49
C LYS A 153 14.89 33.00 1.50
N LYS A 154 13.67 32.90 2.00
CA LYS A 154 12.95 31.61 2.02
C LYS A 154 12.56 31.19 0.62
N LEU A 155 12.05 32.11 -0.19
CA LEU A 155 11.74 31.85 -1.59
C LEU A 155 13.00 31.54 -2.42
N LYS A 156 14.13 32.17 -2.08
CA LYS A 156 15.42 31.84 -2.74
C LYS A 156 15.85 30.41 -2.41
N LYS A 157 15.79 30.00 -1.14
CA LYS A 157 16.09 28.61 -0.71
C LYS A 157 15.15 27.60 -1.39
N GLU A 158 13.87 27.92 -1.47
CA GLU A 158 12.90 27.07 -2.17
C GLU A 158 13.21 26.96 -3.67
N LEU A 159 13.61 28.06 -4.33
CA LEU A 159 13.98 28.05 -5.74
C LEU A 159 15.17 27.13 -6.00
N GLU A 160 16.22 27.22 -5.17
CA GLU A 160 17.38 26.35 -5.25
C GLU A 160 16.99 24.86 -5.08
N PHE A 161 16.10 24.57 -4.12
CA PHE A 161 15.61 23.23 -3.88
C PHE A 161 14.77 22.67 -5.03
N VAL A 162 13.78 23.42 -5.52
CA VAL A 162 12.92 22.95 -6.62
C VAL A 162 13.71 22.73 -7.91
N GLN A 163 14.74 23.55 -8.18
CA GLN A 163 15.67 23.35 -9.31
C GLN A 163 16.51 22.07 -9.13
N ARG A 164 16.96 21.76 -7.90
CA ARG A 164 17.69 20.54 -7.59
C ARG A 164 16.81 19.30 -7.82
N VAL A 165 15.55 19.33 -7.36
CA VAL A 165 14.57 18.24 -7.60
C VAL A 165 14.36 18.04 -9.10
N LYS A 166 14.17 19.13 -9.86
CA LYS A 166 13.98 19.06 -11.31
C LYS A 166 15.20 18.44 -12.01
N ALA A 167 16.41 18.92 -11.70
CA ALA A 167 17.64 18.38 -12.28
C ALA A 167 17.81 16.89 -12.00
N PHE A 168 17.42 16.42 -10.80
CA PHE A 168 17.45 15.02 -10.45
C PHE A 168 16.49 14.16 -11.32
N LEU A 169 15.28 14.67 -11.59
CA LEU A 169 14.33 14.02 -12.50
C LEU A 169 14.81 14.03 -13.95
N GLU A 170 15.48 15.10 -14.42
CA GLU A 170 16.04 15.20 -15.76
C GLU A 170 17.18 14.19 -16.02
N GLU A 171 17.77 13.62 -14.95
CA GLU A 171 18.69 12.48 -15.03
C GLU A 171 17.97 11.11 -15.07
N ASN A 172 16.66 11.08 -15.31
CA ASN A 172 15.80 9.89 -15.28
C ASN A 172 15.79 9.15 -13.93
N LYS A 173 16.01 9.88 -12.82
CA LYS A 173 15.93 9.35 -11.46
C LYS A 173 14.59 9.69 -10.83
N LEU A 174 13.99 8.74 -10.09
CA LEU A 174 12.72 8.99 -9.40
C LEU A 174 12.93 9.84 -8.15
N ALA A 175 12.02 10.79 -7.90
CA ALA A 175 12.13 11.73 -6.77
C ALA A 175 12.22 11.02 -5.40
N LYS A 176 11.62 9.82 -5.24
CA LYS A 176 11.73 9.01 -4.01
C LYS A 176 13.15 8.68 -3.60
N ASN A 177 14.09 8.69 -4.57
CA ASN A 177 15.51 8.39 -4.35
C ASN A 177 16.35 9.65 -4.04
N LEU A 178 15.73 10.84 -4.01
CA LEU A 178 16.41 12.06 -3.63
C LEU A 178 16.51 12.16 -2.11
N GLU A 179 17.72 12.31 -1.60
CA GLU A 179 17.95 12.56 -0.18
C GLU A 179 17.55 13.99 0.19
N VAL A 180 16.61 14.14 1.11
CA VAL A 180 16.10 15.42 1.61
C VAL A 180 16.13 15.38 3.13
N THR A 181 16.97 16.23 3.75
CA THR A 181 17.20 16.22 5.21
C THR A 181 16.80 17.52 5.90
N ASP A 182 16.71 18.63 5.16
CA ASP A 182 16.31 19.94 5.70
C ASP A 182 14.80 19.99 5.93
N GLU A 183 14.36 20.52 7.07
CA GLU A 183 12.94 20.55 7.47
C GLU A 183 12.05 21.34 6.50
N ASP A 184 12.53 22.51 6.01
CA ASP A 184 11.79 23.30 5.02
C ASP A 184 11.67 22.53 3.69
N GLU A 185 12.77 21.91 3.23
CA GLU A 185 12.80 21.13 2.01
C GLU A 185 11.87 19.91 2.08
N ILE A 186 11.83 19.21 3.22
CA ILE A 186 10.88 18.10 3.46
C ILE A 186 9.44 18.60 3.35
N ALA A 187 9.13 19.77 3.92
CA ALA A 187 7.80 20.36 3.83
C ALA A 187 7.42 20.70 2.38
N TRP A 188 8.30 21.35 1.63
CA TRP A 188 8.09 21.67 0.21
C TRP A 188 7.98 20.41 -0.64
N PHE A 189 8.83 19.41 -0.41
CA PHE A 189 8.80 18.15 -1.14
C PHE A 189 7.45 17.45 -1.03
N LYS A 190 6.87 17.44 0.18
CA LYS A 190 5.52 16.93 0.40
C LYS A 190 4.45 17.77 -0.31
N GLU A 191 4.59 19.12 -0.28
CA GLU A 191 3.65 20.03 -0.95
C GLU A 191 3.64 19.83 -2.47
N TYR A 192 4.78 19.51 -3.09
CA TYR A 192 4.86 19.29 -4.53
C TYR A 192 4.02 18.08 -4.98
N ASN A 193 3.76 17.12 -4.11
CA ASN A 193 2.96 15.92 -4.38
C ASN A 193 3.38 15.22 -5.69
N LEU A 194 4.69 14.95 -5.81
CA LEU A 194 5.26 14.36 -7.01
C LEU A 194 4.84 12.89 -7.15
N LEU A 195 4.54 12.49 -8.38
CA LEU A 195 4.18 11.10 -8.73
C LEU A 195 5.36 10.17 -8.51
N THR A 196 6.56 10.62 -8.90
CA THR A 196 7.83 9.88 -8.75
C THR A 196 8.35 9.80 -7.32
N ALA A 197 7.73 10.52 -6.38
CA ALA A 197 8.04 10.43 -4.94
C ALA A 197 7.24 9.33 -4.24
N LYS A 198 6.21 8.76 -4.89
CA LYS A 198 5.37 7.72 -4.30
C LYS A 198 6.15 6.41 -4.15
N PRO A 199 5.94 5.68 -3.03
CA PRO A 199 6.47 4.33 -2.87
C PRO A 199 5.93 3.39 -3.95
N VAL A 200 6.75 2.45 -4.40
CA VAL A 200 6.40 1.48 -5.46
C VAL A 200 6.71 0.05 -5.01
N ILE A 201 5.77 -0.85 -5.26
CA ILE A 201 5.97 -2.31 -5.24
C ILE A 201 5.88 -2.80 -6.67
N TYR A 202 6.78 -3.68 -7.08
CA TYR A 202 6.71 -4.38 -8.38
C TYR A 202 6.03 -5.73 -8.20
N ALA A 203 4.93 -5.94 -8.93
CA ALA A 203 4.26 -7.23 -9.05
C ALA A 203 4.72 -7.89 -10.36
N ALA A 204 5.70 -8.79 -10.26
CA ALA A 204 6.19 -9.57 -11.40
C ALA A 204 5.18 -10.67 -11.71
N ASN A 205 4.41 -10.47 -12.78
CA ASN A 205 3.40 -11.44 -13.23
C ASN A 205 4.06 -12.51 -14.08
N VAL A 206 4.07 -13.75 -13.60
CA VAL A 206 4.73 -14.92 -14.18
C VAL A 206 3.73 -15.98 -14.64
N ALA A 207 4.20 -17.03 -15.30
CA ALA A 207 3.43 -18.23 -15.56
C ALA A 207 3.36 -19.12 -14.28
N GLU A 208 2.44 -20.08 -14.27
CA GLU A 208 2.22 -20.98 -13.13
C GLU A 208 3.50 -21.73 -12.73
N GLU A 209 4.25 -22.21 -13.69
CA GLU A 209 5.48 -22.98 -13.48
C GLU A 209 6.57 -22.24 -12.71
N ASP A 210 6.53 -20.91 -12.70
CA ASP A 210 7.50 -20.06 -11.99
C ASP A 210 7.12 -19.81 -10.52
N LEU A 211 5.93 -20.24 -10.06
CA LEU A 211 5.46 -19.96 -8.71
C LEU A 211 6.20 -20.77 -7.64
N ALA A 212 6.47 -22.04 -7.93
CA ALA A 212 7.04 -22.98 -6.95
C ALA A 212 8.44 -22.56 -6.45
N ASP A 213 9.23 -21.86 -7.26
CA ASP A 213 10.55 -21.35 -6.90
C ASP A 213 10.56 -19.81 -6.67
N ASP A 214 9.40 -19.21 -6.54
CA ASP A 214 9.21 -17.74 -6.42
C ASP A 214 9.88 -16.98 -7.58
N GLY A 215 9.83 -17.54 -8.80
CA GLY A 215 10.42 -16.97 -10.01
C GLY A 215 11.95 -16.95 -10.02
N ALA A 216 12.63 -17.76 -9.20
CA ALA A 216 14.08 -17.74 -9.12
C ALA A 216 14.76 -18.20 -10.43
N SER A 217 14.13 -19.11 -11.19
CA SER A 217 14.57 -19.56 -12.50
C SER A 217 14.19 -18.62 -13.64
N ASN A 218 13.29 -17.67 -13.43
CA ASN A 218 12.80 -16.75 -14.46
C ASN A 218 13.77 -15.56 -14.66
N ALA A 219 14.40 -15.49 -15.84
CA ALA A 219 15.37 -14.44 -16.15
C ALA A 219 14.77 -13.02 -16.18
N GLN A 220 13.48 -12.88 -16.47
CA GLN A 220 12.80 -11.58 -16.46
C GLN A 220 12.55 -11.11 -15.02
N VAL A 221 12.16 -12.01 -14.13
CA VAL A 221 12.03 -11.72 -12.69
C VAL A 221 13.38 -11.30 -12.10
N ALA A 222 14.46 -11.96 -12.47
CA ALA A 222 15.80 -11.60 -12.02
C ALA A 222 16.17 -10.16 -12.38
N LYS A 223 15.84 -9.70 -13.59
CA LYS A 223 16.05 -8.33 -14.03
C LYS A 223 15.23 -7.34 -13.19
N VAL A 224 13.94 -7.63 -12.94
CA VAL A 224 13.07 -6.78 -12.12
C VAL A 224 13.60 -6.68 -10.69
N ARG A 225 14.08 -7.79 -10.11
CA ARG A 225 14.66 -7.80 -8.76
C ARG A 225 15.93 -6.96 -8.67
N GLU A 226 16.80 -7.04 -9.65
CA GLU A 226 18.03 -6.23 -9.70
C GLU A 226 17.68 -4.74 -9.81
N TYR A 227 16.75 -4.38 -10.68
CA TYR A 227 16.26 -3.01 -10.83
C TYR A 227 15.64 -2.49 -9.52
N ALA A 228 14.73 -3.24 -8.94
CA ALA A 228 14.02 -2.86 -7.72
C ALA A 228 14.97 -2.70 -6.51
N LYS A 229 16.02 -3.51 -6.42
CA LYS A 229 17.07 -3.39 -5.40
C LYS A 229 17.76 -2.04 -5.46
N ASN A 230 18.08 -1.56 -6.66
CA ASN A 230 18.71 -0.24 -6.85
C ASN A 230 17.76 0.91 -6.48
N GLU A 231 16.47 0.67 -6.58
CA GLU A 231 15.39 1.61 -6.25
C GLU A 231 14.85 1.47 -4.82
N GLN A 232 15.42 0.57 -4.01
CA GLN A 232 14.95 0.25 -2.66
C GLN A 232 13.45 -0.12 -2.62
N SER A 233 12.98 -0.83 -3.65
CA SER A 233 11.61 -1.31 -3.80
C SER A 233 11.54 -2.83 -3.66
N GLU A 234 10.38 -3.33 -3.20
CA GLU A 234 10.12 -4.77 -3.10
C GLU A 234 9.56 -5.33 -4.43
N VAL A 235 9.83 -6.60 -4.68
CA VAL A 235 9.27 -7.36 -5.81
C VAL A 235 8.51 -8.55 -5.29
N PHE A 236 7.27 -8.72 -5.74
CA PHE A 236 6.44 -9.88 -5.48
C PHE A 236 6.19 -10.62 -6.77
N VAL A 237 6.37 -11.95 -6.72
CA VAL A 237 6.04 -12.83 -7.82
C VAL A 237 4.61 -13.30 -7.65
N ILE A 238 3.82 -13.10 -8.70
CA ILE A 238 2.42 -13.49 -8.76
C ILE A 238 2.12 -14.13 -10.11
N CYS A 239 1.15 -15.03 -10.15
CA CYS A 239 0.50 -15.44 -11.38
C CYS A 239 -0.96 -14.97 -11.33
N ALA A 240 -1.27 -13.90 -12.07
CA ALA A 240 -2.60 -13.29 -12.01
C ALA A 240 -3.73 -14.27 -12.40
N GLN A 241 -3.44 -15.27 -13.25
CA GLN A 241 -4.39 -16.32 -13.60
C GLN A 241 -4.66 -17.23 -12.41
N ILE A 242 -3.62 -17.73 -11.74
CA ILE A 242 -3.76 -18.56 -10.53
C ILE A 242 -4.47 -17.81 -9.41
N GLU A 243 -4.15 -16.52 -9.21
CA GLU A 243 -4.85 -15.71 -8.22
C GLU A 243 -6.36 -15.57 -8.52
N GLN A 244 -6.73 -15.57 -9.80
CA GLN A 244 -8.12 -15.54 -10.19
C GLN A 244 -8.83 -16.89 -9.89
N GLU A 245 -8.15 -18.01 -10.06
CA GLU A 245 -8.66 -19.34 -9.73
C GLU A 245 -8.82 -19.49 -8.20
N ILE A 246 -7.79 -19.11 -7.44
CA ILE A 246 -7.81 -19.13 -5.96
C ILE A 246 -8.98 -18.29 -5.40
N ALA A 247 -9.28 -17.15 -6.01
CA ALA A 247 -10.35 -16.25 -5.56
C ALA A 247 -11.78 -16.85 -5.74
N GLU A 248 -11.92 -18.00 -6.36
CA GLU A 248 -13.19 -18.74 -6.54
C GLU A 248 -13.33 -19.93 -5.59
N LEU A 249 -12.26 -20.29 -4.86
CA LEU A 249 -12.19 -21.44 -3.97
C LEU A 249 -12.60 -21.08 -2.54
N ASP A 250 -13.15 -22.04 -1.82
CA ASP A 250 -13.31 -21.92 -0.37
C ASP A 250 -11.97 -22.14 0.36
N ASP A 251 -11.95 -21.93 1.68
CA ASP A 251 -10.72 -22.00 2.48
C ASP A 251 -10.05 -23.38 2.47
N GLU A 252 -10.84 -24.48 2.41
CA GLU A 252 -10.31 -25.85 2.36
C GLU A 252 -9.73 -26.16 0.97
N GLU A 253 -10.47 -25.84 -0.07
CA GLU A 253 -10.06 -26.00 -1.47
C GLU A 253 -8.82 -25.15 -1.78
N LYS A 254 -8.79 -23.89 -1.28
CA LYS A 254 -7.65 -23.01 -1.43
C LYS A 254 -6.39 -23.59 -0.83
N LYS A 255 -6.47 -24.18 0.37
CA LYS A 255 -5.31 -24.79 1.03
C LYS A 255 -4.78 -25.97 0.23
N GLU A 256 -5.65 -26.88 -0.23
CA GLU A 256 -5.26 -28.02 -1.07
C GLU A 256 -4.61 -27.55 -2.37
N PHE A 257 -5.16 -26.52 -3.00
CA PHE A 257 -4.63 -25.98 -4.25
C PHE A 257 -3.23 -25.34 -4.07
N LEU A 258 -3.00 -24.60 -2.97
CA LEU A 258 -1.69 -24.03 -2.64
C LEU A 258 -0.65 -25.13 -2.35
N ASP A 259 -1.04 -26.18 -1.62
CA ASP A 259 -0.19 -27.32 -1.33
C ASP A 259 0.21 -28.08 -2.63
N ASP A 260 -0.72 -28.23 -3.57
CA ASP A 260 -0.46 -28.86 -4.88
C ASP A 260 0.51 -28.04 -5.73
N LEU A 261 0.44 -26.70 -5.64
CA LEU A 261 1.37 -25.78 -6.31
C LEU A 261 2.73 -25.68 -5.60
N GLY A 262 2.86 -26.22 -4.39
CA GLY A 262 4.09 -26.13 -3.58
C GLY A 262 4.36 -24.74 -3.02
N ILE A 263 3.33 -23.92 -2.82
CA ILE A 263 3.42 -22.56 -2.25
C ILE A 263 2.68 -22.48 -0.91
N GLU A 264 3.27 -21.76 0.04
CA GLU A 264 2.71 -21.64 1.41
C GLU A 264 1.59 -20.59 1.49
N GLU A 265 1.63 -19.58 0.65
CA GLU A 265 0.73 -18.42 0.70
C GLU A 265 0.48 -17.87 -0.71
N ALA A 266 -0.75 -17.48 -0.99
CA ALA A 266 -1.10 -16.82 -2.26
C ALA A 266 -0.32 -15.53 -2.48
N GLY A 267 0.08 -15.27 -3.72
CA GLY A 267 0.84 -14.06 -4.07
C GLY A 267 0.08 -12.77 -3.75
N LEU A 268 -1.24 -12.81 -3.87
CA LEU A 268 -2.13 -11.72 -3.51
C LEU A 268 -2.08 -11.38 -2.02
N GLU A 269 -2.07 -12.36 -1.14
CA GLU A 269 -1.95 -12.14 0.30
C GLU A 269 -0.60 -11.52 0.67
N LYS A 270 0.48 -12.01 0.05
CA LYS A 270 1.82 -11.42 0.19
C LYS A 270 1.81 -9.95 -0.25
N LEU A 271 1.17 -9.64 -1.39
CA LEU A 271 1.05 -8.28 -1.91
C LEU A 271 0.27 -7.37 -0.96
N ILE A 272 -0.85 -7.82 -0.40
CA ILE A 272 -1.66 -7.05 0.55
C ILE A 272 -0.84 -6.72 1.81
N LYS A 273 -0.20 -7.71 2.41
CA LYS A 273 0.64 -7.53 3.61
C LYS A 273 1.81 -6.58 3.35
N ALA A 274 2.46 -6.72 2.20
CA ALA A 274 3.57 -5.85 1.81
C ALA A 274 3.11 -4.42 1.53
N SER A 275 1.97 -4.25 0.87
CA SER A 275 1.36 -2.95 0.63
C SER A 275 1.03 -2.22 1.93
N TYR A 276 0.55 -2.97 2.93
CA TYR A 276 0.25 -2.45 4.26
C TYR A 276 1.53 -1.94 4.95
N ARG A 277 2.61 -2.73 4.93
CA ARG A 277 3.93 -2.31 5.46
C ARG A 277 4.53 -1.13 4.70
N LEU A 278 4.45 -1.14 3.36
CA LEU A 278 4.98 -0.05 2.52
C LEU A 278 4.40 1.31 2.88
N LEU A 279 3.11 1.33 3.22
CA LEU A 279 2.41 2.53 3.66
C LEU A 279 2.69 2.91 5.12
N GLY A 280 3.56 2.17 5.81
CA GLY A 280 3.84 2.38 7.23
C GLY A 280 2.61 2.18 8.11
N LEU A 281 1.72 1.25 7.71
CA LEU A 281 0.49 0.95 8.43
C LEU A 281 0.73 -0.14 9.46
N ILE A 282 0.09 0.02 10.60
CA ILE A 282 0.01 -0.96 11.68
C ILE A 282 -1.43 -1.09 12.14
N SER A 283 -1.73 -2.19 12.82
CA SER A 283 -3.04 -2.44 13.40
C SER A 283 -2.98 -2.53 14.91
N PHE A 284 -3.81 -1.75 15.60
CA PHE A 284 -4.19 -2.05 16.97
C PHE A 284 -5.52 -2.78 16.99
N LEU A 285 -5.78 -3.51 18.05
CA LEU A 285 -6.93 -4.41 18.16
C LEU A 285 -7.84 -3.98 19.30
N THR A 286 -9.15 -4.12 19.07
CA THR A 286 -10.17 -4.09 20.13
C THR A 286 -10.91 -5.41 20.12
N THR A 287 -11.22 -5.96 21.27
CA THR A 287 -11.89 -7.25 21.39
C THR A 287 -12.92 -7.26 22.52
N GLY A 288 -14.03 -7.92 22.27
CA GLY A 288 -15.13 -8.10 23.22
C GLY A 288 -16.21 -9.02 22.65
N PRO A 289 -17.27 -9.30 23.42
CA PRO A 289 -18.34 -10.23 22.97
C PRO A 289 -19.07 -9.76 21.72
N ASP A 290 -19.23 -8.46 21.51
CA ASP A 290 -19.94 -7.91 20.36
C ASP A 290 -19.08 -7.93 19.09
N GLU A 291 -17.82 -7.55 19.21
CA GLU A 291 -16.93 -7.37 18.07
C GLU A 291 -15.45 -7.52 18.47
N THR A 292 -14.69 -8.21 17.61
CA THR A 292 -13.23 -8.10 17.54
C THR A 292 -12.86 -7.41 16.24
N ARG A 293 -12.03 -6.33 16.34
CA ARG A 293 -11.68 -5.50 15.19
C ARG A 293 -10.22 -5.09 15.19
N ALA A 294 -9.62 -5.10 14.00
CA ALA A 294 -8.34 -4.47 13.72
C ALA A 294 -8.56 -3.02 13.19
N TRP A 295 -7.83 -2.08 13.77
CA TRP A 295 -7.90 -0.66 13.45
C TRP A 295 -6.61 -0.20 12.80
N THR A 296 -6.71 0.30 11.58
CA THR A 296 -5.55 0.80 10.83
C THR A 296 -5.11 2.18 11.31
N ILE A 297 -3.85 2.29 11.66
CA ILE A 297 -3.15 3.55 11.95
C ILE A 297 -1.79 3.57 11.26
N THR A 298 -1.20 4.75 11.14
CA THR A 298 0.20 4.88 10.72
C THR A 298 1.13 4.63 11.91
N GLU A 299 2.27 4.03 11.66
CA GLU A 299 3.33 3.90 12.66
C GLU A 299 3.69 5.27 13.25
N GLY A 300 3.91 5.34 14.56
CA GLY A 300 4.13 6.60 15.27
C GLY A 300 2.86 7.30 15.76
N THR A 301 1.66 6.78 15.48
CA THR A 301 0.39 7.35 15.95
C THR A 301 0.28 7.25 17.47
N LYS A 302 -0.08 8.37 18.13
CA LYS A 302 -0.30 8.41 19.58
C LYS A 302 -1.70 7.93 19.95
N ALA A 303 -1.86 7.52 21.21
CA ALA A 303 -3.10 6.94 21.74
C ALA A 303 -4.37 7.80 21.52
N PRO A 304 -4.39 9.14 21.67
CA PRO A 304 -5.58 9.93 21.38
C PRO A 304 -6.01 9.85 19.90
N GLN A 305 -5.06 9.96 18.97
CA GLN A 305 -5.35 9.89 17.53
C GLN A 305 -5.79 8.46 17.13
N ALA A 306 -5.22 7.43 17.76
CA ALA A 306 -5.67 6.05 17.58
C ALA A 306 -7.11 5.87 18.09
N ALA A 307 -7.47 6.42 19.24
CA ALA A 307 -8.83 6.44 19.75
C ALA A 307 -9.80 7.15 18.79
N GLY A 308 -9.33 8.22 18.14
CA GLY A 308 -10.06 8.96 17.10
C GLY A 308 -10.45 8.13 15.88
N LYS A 309 -9.71 7.04 15.60
CA LYS A 309 -10.08 6.08 14.53
C LYS A 309 -11.36 5.32 14.86
N ILE A 310 -11.65 5.12 16.14
CA ILE A 310 -12.89 4.49 16.59
C ILE A 310 -14.04 5.51 16.51
N HIS A 311 -13.85 6.66 17.14
CA HIS A 311 -14.82 7.76 17.11
C HIS A 311 -14.15 9.08 17.52
N THR A 312 -14.56 10.20 16.92
CA THR A 312 -14.00 11.52 17.20
C THR A 312 -14.15 11.93 18.67
N ASP A 313 -15.21 11.49 19.35
CA ASP A 313 -15.42 11.76 20.77
C ASP A 313 -14.39 11.04 21.65
N PHE A 314 -13.89 9.87 21.24
CA PHE A 314 -12.83 9.15 21.96
C PHE A 314 -11.52 9.93 21.94
N GLU A 315 -11.20 10.61 20.84
CA GLU A 315 -10.05 11.48 20.75
C GLU A 315 -10.20 12.72 21.64
N ARG A 316 -11.35 13.40 21.53
CA ARG A 316 -11.63 14.64 22.30
C ARG A 316 -11.68 14.39 23.79
N GLY A 317 -12.38 13.34 24.21
CA GLY A 317 -12.57 12.95 25.60
C GLY A 317 -11.50 12.03 26.16
N PHE A 318 -10.38 11.80 25.46
CA PHE A 318 -9.35 10.84 25.84
C PHE A 318 -8.81 11.07 27.25
N ILE A 319 -8.89 10.05 28.10
CA ILE A 319 -8.34 10.04 29.47
C ILE A 319 -7.08 9.21 29.51
N ARG A 320 -7.16 7.93 29.15
CA ARG A 320 -6.06 6.95 29.13
C ARG A 320 -6.41 5.76 28.24
N ALA A 321 -5.39 4.98 27.89
CA ALA A 321 -5.53 3.69 27.24
C ALA A 321 -5.07 2.56 28.17
N GLU A 322 -5.88 1.53 28.33
CA GLU A 322 -5.45 0.26 28.92
C GLU A 322 -4.91 -0.61 27.78
N VAL A 323 -3.62 -0.90 27.80
CA VAL A 323 -2.91 -1.54 26.70
C VAL A 323 -2.25 -2.84 27.15
N VAL A 324 -2.45 -3.89 26.38
CA VAL A 324 -1.75 -5.17 26.53
C VAL A 324 -1.34 -5.65 25.14
N SER A 325 -0.15 -6.24 25.00
CA SER A 325 0.23 -6.84 23.71
C SER A 325 -0.65 -8.07 23.42
N TYR A 326 -0.92 -8.33 22.13
CA TYR A 326 -1.64 -9.52 21.69
C TYR A 326 -1.08 -10.80 22.32
N GLN A 327 0.24 -10.98 22.27
CA GLN A 327 0.89 -12.16 22.82
C GLN A 327 0.62 -12.33 24.31
N ASN A 328 0.80 -11.27 25.11
CA ASN A 328 0.55 -11.32 26.55
C ASN A 328 -0.92 -11.61 26.87
N LEU A 329 -1.85 -11.11 26.06
CA LEU A 329 -3.27 -11.35 26.23
C LEU A 329 -3.61 -12.83 26.00
N VAL A 330 -3.12 -13.42 24.92
CA VAL A 330 -3.39 -14.81 24.53
C VAL A 330 -2.75 -15.78 25.54
N GLU A 331 -1.47 -15.58 25.87
CA GLU A 331 -0.74 -16.45 26.82
C GLU A 331 -1.35 -16.46 28.22
N ASN A 332 -2.10 -15.42 28.60
CA ASN A 332 -2.71 -15.31 29.92
C ASN A 332 -4.23 -15.53 29.92
N GLY A 333 -4.79 -16.06 28.84
CA GLY A 333 -6.20 -16.43 28.75
C GLY A 333 -7.17 -15.25 28.82
N GLY A 334 -6.70 -14.05 28.37
CA GLY A 334 -7.51 -12.85 28.27
C GLY A 334 -7.14 -11.72 29.23
N MET A 335 -7.95 -10.68 29.25
CA MET A 335 -7.67 -9.42 29.96
C MET A 335 -7.53 -9.60 31.48
N ASN A 336 -8.30 -10.49 32.09
CA ASN A 336 -8.26 -10.71 33.54
C ASN A 336 -6.94 -11.37 33.96
N GLY A 337 -6.52 -12.43 33.28
CA GLY A 337 -5.24 -13.09 33.55
C GLY A 337 -4.03 -12.16 33.30
N ALA A 338 -4.09 -11.35 32.26
CA ALA A 338 -3.08 -10.35 31.99
C ALA A 338 -3.02 -9.26 33.09
N LYS A 339 -4.17 -8.83 33.63
CA LYS A 339 -4.25 -7.87 34.76
C LYS A 339 -3.66 -8.44 36.05
N GLU A 340 -3.97 -9.69 36.38
CA GLU A 340 -3.44 -10.36 37.59
C GLU A 340 -1.91 -10.43 37.56
N LYS A 341 -1.32 -10.55 36.37
CA LYS A 341 0.15 -10.55 36.18
C LYS A 341 0.76 -9.16 35.98
N GLY A 342 -0.04 -8.09 36.04
CA GLY A 342 0.43 -6.72 35.86
C GLY A 342 0.90 -6.39 34.44
N LEU A 343 0.43 -7.14 33.43
CA LEU A 343 0.82 -6.98 32.04
C LEU A 343 -0.03 -5.92 31.29
N VAL A 344 -1.16 -5.52 31.88
CA VAL A 344 -1.99 -4.44 31.34
C VAL A 344 -1.45 -3.10 31.83
N ARG A 345 -0.99 -2.29 30.89
CA ARG A 345 -0.42 -0.97 31.17
C ARG A 345 -1.49 0.11 31.07
N SER A 346 -1.38 1.13 31.91
CA SER A 346 -2.20 2.34 31.79
C SER A 346 -1.37 3.43 31.13
N GLU A 347 -1.70 3.79 29.92
CA GLU A 347 -0.92 4.69 29.07
C GLU A 347 -1.62 6.02 28.86
N GLY A 348 -0.85 7.11 28.84
CA GLY A 348 -1.34 8.47 28.66
C GLY A 348 -1.33 8.94 27.20
N LYS A 349 -1.50 10.26 27.01
CA LYS A 349 -1.62 10.91 25.68
C LYS A 349 -0.37 10.77 24.80
N GLU A 350 0.79 10.64 25.40
CA GLU A 350 2.08 10.56 24.67
C GLU A 350 2.44 9.13 24.24
N TYR A 351 1.64 8.14 24.62
CA TYR A 351 1.89 6.76 24.25
C TYR A 351 1.76 6.58 22.74
N VAL A 352 2.81 6.05 22.11
CA VAL A 352 2.82 5.65 20.71
C VAL A 352 2.34 4.21 20.61
N VAL A 353 1.21 4.02 19.94
CA VAL A 353 0.58 2.70 19.77
C VAL A 353 1.45 1.81 18.90
N LYS A 354 1.57 0.54 19.28
CA LYS A 354 2.36 -0.46 18.58
C LYS A 354 1.47 -1.44 17.83
N ASP A 355 2.02 -2.04 16.78
CA ASP A 355 1.33 -3.11 16.06
C ASP A 355 1.01 -4.28 17.01
N GLY A 356 -0.23 -4.76 16.96
CA GLY A 356 -0.71 -5.83 17.83
C GLY A 356 -1.04 -5.42 19.27
N ASP A 357 -1.01 -4.13 19.61
CA ASP A 357 -1.57 -3.68 20.89
C ASP A 357 -3.08 -3.95 20.92
N VAL A 358 -3.53 -4.62 21.98
CA VAL A 358 -4.96 -4.75 22.31
C VAL A 358 -5.31 -3.65 23.29
N VAL A 359 -6.24 -2.77 22.91
CA VAL A 359 -6.44 -1.48 23.59
C VAL A 359 -7.88 -1.31 24.02
N LEU A 360 -8.05 -0.83 25.26
CA LEU A 360 -9.33 -0.32 25.77
C LEU A 360 -9.16 1.15 26.12
N PHE A 361 -9.77 2.02 25.33
CA PHE A 361 -9.74 3.46 25.58
C PHE A 361 -10.74 3.88 26.66
N ARG A 362 -10.28 4.70 27.60
CA ARG A 362 -11.11 5.37 28.60
C ARG A 362 -11.24 6.84 28.20
N PHE A 363 -12.46 7.29 28.04
CA PHE A 363 -12.79 8.65 27.63
C PHE A 363 -13.98 9.18 28.42
N ASN A 364 -14.13 10.49 28.40
CA ASN A 364 -15.29 11.19 28.98
C ASN A 364 -15.70 12.28 28.00
N VAL A 365 -16.97 12.28 27.62
CA VAL A 365 -17.58 13.25 26.69
C VAL A 365 -18.55 14.14 27.44
#